data_73d460003e888153383b1d753f195994
#
_entry.id   73d460003e888153383b1d753f195994
#
_cell.length_a   1.000
_cell.length_b   1.000
_cell.length_c   1.000
_cell.angle_alpha   90.00
_cell.angle_beta   90.00
_cell.angle_gamma   90.00
#
_symmetry.space_group_name_H-M   'P 1'
#
loop_
_entity.id
_entity.type
_entity.pdbx_description
1 polymer ?
#
loop_
_entity_poly.entity_id
_entity_poly.type
_entity_poly.pdbx_seq_one_letter_code
_entity_poly.pdbx_strand_id
1 'polypeptide(L)'
;MKLDIDAMNLAADEASDLLKSLANRHRLLILCQLLDGERSVGELVAFLHIRDSAVSQHLALLRKDGLVTARREGQSIRYSIASAPARTVISALAGIYCSPEGVTCAVPDPSSTTEIST
;
A
#
# COMPACT_ATOMS: atom_id res chain seq x y z
N MET A 1 -19.17 13.04 18.76
CA MET A 1 -19.11 13.66 17.47
C MET A 1 -20.38 13.48 16.70
N LYS A 2 -20.82 14.54 16.05
CA LYS A 2 -22.05 14.45 15.32
C LYS A 2 -21.77 14.50 13.86
N LEU A 3 -22.25 13.54 13.12
CA LEU A 3 -22.02 13.48 11.68
C LEU A 3 -23.28 13.84 10.92
N ASP A 4 -23.11 14.63 9.88
CA ASP A 4 -24.18 15.02 9.01
C ASP A 4 -24.47 13.87 8.05
N ILE A 5 -25.70 13.47 7.91
CA ILE A 5 -26.08 12.33 7.09
C ILE A 5 -25.68 12.54 5.62
N ASP A 6 -25.89 13.74 5.09
CA ASP A 6 -25.53 13.97 3.70
C ASP A 6 -24.04 13.92 3.49
N ALA A 7 -23.28 14.50 4.42
CA ALA A 7 -21.83 14.44 4.34
C ALA A 7 -21.36 13.02 4.49
N MET A 8 -22.02 12.23 5.35
CA MET A 8 -21.64 10.85 5.51
C MET A 8 -21.87 10.04 4.23
N ASN A 9 -22.94 10.32 3.52
CA ASN A 9 -23.20 9.60 2.28
C ASN A 9 -22.12 9.85 1.24
N LEU A 10 -21.69 11.11 1.09
CA LEU A 10 -20.64 11.43 0.17
C LEU A 10 -19.32 10.80 0.63
N ALA A 11 -19.03 10.91 1.91
CA ALA A 11 -17.80 10.36 2.44
C ALA A 11 -17.77 8.85 2.32
N ALA A 12 -18.93 8.21 2.47
CA ALA A 12 -18.99 6.76 2.37
C ALA A 12 -18.64 6.28 0.96
N ASP A 13 -19.07 7.02 -0.06
CA ASP A 13 -18.71 6.66 -1.42
C ASP A 13 -17.21 6.77 -1.64
N GLU A 14 -16.61 7.85 -1.19
CA GLU A 14 -15.17 8.04 -1.35
C GLU A 14 -14.39 7.03 -0.54
N ALA A 15 -14.82 6.78 0.70
CA ALA A 15 -14.14 5.82 1.55
C ALA A 15 -14.26 4.41 0.98
N SER A 16 -15.43 4.09 0.45
CA SER A 16 -15.65 2.78 -0.13
C SER A 16 -14.76 2.57 -1.35
N ASP A 17 -14.61 3.59 -2.19
CA ASP A 17 -13.73 3.50 -3.34
C ASP A 17 -12.29 3.30 -2.91
N LEU A 18 -11.85 4.02 -1.89
CA LEU A 18 -10.51 3.86 -1.38
C LEU A 18 -10.30 2.43 -0.87
N LEU A 19 -11.25 1.92 -0.10
CA LEU A 19 -11.13 0.58 0.45
C LEU A 19 -11.11 -0.47 -0.65
N LYS A 20 -11.88 -0.27 -1.72
CA LYS A 20 -11.84 -1.19 -2.84
C LYS A 20 -10.48 -1.21 -3.50
N SER A 21 -9.86 -0.04 -3.64
CA SER A 21 -8.53 0.04 -4.24
C SER A 21 -7.49 -0.65 -3.37
N LEU A 22 -7.71 -0.67 -2.05
CA LEU A 22 -6.77 -1.28 -1.14
C LEU A 22 -7.03 -2.77 -0.90
N ALA A 23 -8.21 -3.27 -1.26
CA ALA A 23 -8.60 -4.63 -0.91
C ALA A 23 -7.98 -5.66 -1.85
N ASN A 24 -6.68 -5.76 -1.82
CA ASN A 24 -5.94 -6.71 -2.62
C ASN A 24 -4.60 -6.92 -1.93
N ARG A 25 -4.24 -8.17 -1.70
CA ARG A 25 -3.03 -8.49 -0.97
C ARG A 25 -1.79 -7.85 -1.58
N HIS A 26 -1.63 -7.95 -2.88
CA HIS A 26 -0.44 -7.39 -3.54
C HIS A 26 -0.41 -5.88 -3.47
N ARG A 27 -1.56 -5.24 -3.62
CA ARG A 27 -1.60 -3.79 -3.54
C ARG A 27 -1.29 -3.29 -2.14
N LEU A 28 -1.79 -4.01 -1.12
CA LEU A 28 -1.45 -3.64 0.25
C LEU A 28 0.05 -3.75 0.50
N LEU A 29 0.66 -4.83 0.02
CA LEU A 29 2.09 -5.02 0.20
C LEU A 29 2.89 -3.92 -0.50
N ILE A 30 2.48 -3.57 -1.71
CA ILE A 30 3.16 -2.52 -2.45
C ILE A 30 3.07 -1.19 -1.69
N LEU A 31 1.88 -0.86 -1.23
CA LEU A 31 1.70 0.41 -0.53
C LEU A 31 2.44 0.43 0.80
N CYS A 32 2.52 -0.70 1.49
CA CYS A 32 3.32 -0.77 2.70
C CYS A 32 4.78 -0.47 2.42
N GLN A 33 5.31 -1.00 1.34
CA GLN A 33 6.70 -0.72 0.99
C GLN A 33 6.91 0.74 0.64
N LEU A 34 5.90 1.38 0.09
CA LEU A 34 6.00 2.78 -0.27
C LEU A 34 5.87 3.73 0.92
N LEU A 35 5.47 3.22 2.08
CA LEU A 35 5.42 4.07 3.27
C LEU A 35 6.79 4.61 3.64
N ASP A 36 7.83 3.84 3.39
CA ASP A 36 9.18 4.25 3.75
C ASP A 36 9.83 5.19 2.73
N GLY A 37 9.25 5.32 1.58
CA GLY A 37 9.81 6.20 0.56
C GLY A 37 9.56 5.64 -0.82
N GLU A 38 10.15 6.30 -1.80
CA GLU A 38 9.98 5.90 -3.19
C GLU A 38 10.63 4.56 -3.48
N ARG A 39 10.01 3.80 -4.36
CA ARG A 39 10.54 2.52 -4.82
C ARG A 39 10.34 2.37 -6.31
N SER A 40 11.27 1.68 -6.96
CA SER A 40 11.10 1.33 -8.36
C SER A 40 10.40 -0.02 -8.46
N VAL A 41 9.94 -0.38 -9.65
CA VAL A 41 9.34 -1.69 -9.86
C VAL A 41 10.33 -2.78 -9.48
N GLY A 42 11.59 -2.63 -9.87
CA GLY A 42 12.60 -3.65 -9.54
C GLY A 42 12.77 -3.84 -8.05
N GLU A 43 12.75 -2.75 -7.30
CA GLU A 43 12.86 -2.85 -5.85
C GLU A 43 11.65 -3.55 -5.25
N LEU A 44 10.47 -3.24 -5.75
CA LEU A 44 9.26 -3.88 -5.25
C LEU A 44 9.23 -5.36 -5.57
N VAL A 45 9.67 -5.73 -6.76
CA VAL A 45 9.78 -7.13 -7.14
C VAL A 45 10.72 -7.86 -6.19
N ALA A 46 11.87 -7.25 -5.93
CA ALA A 46 12.87 -7.87 -5.07
C ALA A 46 12.39 -8.03 -3.64
N PHE A 47 11.71 -7.01 -3.11
CA PHE A 47 11.24 -7.06 -1.73
C PHE A 47 10.03 -7.96 -1.55
N LEU A 48 9.14 -7.98 -2.52
CA LEU A 48 7.85 -8.64 -2.32
C LEU A 48 7.77 -10.00 -3.00
N HIS A 49 8.74 -10.33 -3.84
CA HIS A 49 8.74 -11.59 -4.57
C HIS A 49 7.47 -11.76 -5.40
N ILE A 50 7.01 -10.66 -5.98
CA ILE A 50 5.86 -10.67 -6.85
C ILE A 50 6.38 -10.45 -8.26
N ARG A 51 5.75 -11.13 -9.23
CA ARG A 51 6.17 -11.02 -10.60
C ARG A 51 6.17 -9.57 -11.08
N ASP A 52 7.15 -9.21 -11.89
CA ASP A 52 7.33 -7.86 -12.43
C ASP A 52 6.05 -7.36 -13.10
N SER A 53 5.45 -8.19 -13.97
CA SER A 53 4.25 -7.77 -14.68
C SER A 53 3.09 -7.50 -13.72
N ALA A 54 3.00 -8.27 -12.64
CA ALA A 54 1.95 -8.06 -11.66
C ALA A 54 2.16 -6.76 -10.89
N VAL A 55 3.40 -6.48 -10.49
CA VAL A 55 3.71 -5.23 -9.79
C VAL A 55 3.38 -4.05 -10.70
N SER A 56 3.82 -4.11 -11.95
CA SER A 56 3.56 -3.02 -12.89
C SER A 56 2.07 -2.80 -13.11
N GLN A 57 1.31 -3.88 -13.19
CA GLN A 57 -0.12 -3.77 -13.40
C GLN A 57 -0.81 -3.17 -12.19
N HIS A 58 -0.43 -3.61 -11.00
CA HIS A 58 -1.02 -3.04 -9.79
C HIS A 58 -0.66 -1.56 -9.63
N LEU A 59 0.58 -1.19 -9.95
CA LEU A 59 0.98 0.21 -9.87
C LEU A 59 0.20 1.05 -10.87
N ALA A 60 -0.07 0.53 -12.06
CA ALA A 60 -0.85 1.26 -13.04
C ALA A 60 -2.27 1.53 -12.52
N LEU A 61 -2.88 0.53 -11.89
CA LEU A 61 -4.21 0.69 -11.32
C LEU A 61 -4.20 1.65 -10.14
N LEU A 62 -3.19 1.54 -9.27
CA LEU A 62 -3.08 2.45 -8.13
C LEU A 62 -2.87 3.89 -8.59
N ARG A 63 -2.11 4.05 -9.67
CA ARG A 63 -1.88 5.38 -10.22
C ARG A 63 -3.15 5.94 -10.82
N LYS A 64 -3.90 5.12 -11.53
CA LYS A 64 -5.16 5.54 -12.11
C LYS A 64 -6.13 5.98 -11.02
N ASP A 65 -6.11 5.29 -9.88
CA ASP A 65 -6.99 5.64 -8.77
C ASP A 65 -6.45 6.80 -7.94
N GLY A 66 -5.31 7.35 -8.29
CA GLY A 66 -4.75 8.50 -7.59
C GLY A 66 -4.05 8.17 -6.29
N LEU A 67 -3.77 6.90 -6.04
CA LEU A 67 -3.13 6.52 -4.78
C LEU A 67 -1.62 6.61 -4.83
N VAL A 68 -1.02 6.45 -6.00
CA VAL A 68 0.41 6.58 -6.15
C VAL A 68 0.73 7.51 -7.30
N THR A 69 1.93 8.05 -7.27
CA THR A 69 2.44 8.87 -8.35
C THR A 69 3.79 8.32 -8.78
N ALA A 70 4.19 8.64 -9.98
CA ALA A 70 5.43 8.15 -10.55
C ALA A 70 6.34 9.34 -10.88
N ARG A 71 7.62 9.16 -10.63
CA ARG A 71 8.62 10.17 -10.91
C ARG A 71 9.75 9.52 -11.68
N ARG A 72 10.13 10.11 -12.78
CA ARG A 72 11.23 9.56 -13.56
C ARG A 72 12.56 10.01 -12.98
N GLU A 73 13.47 9.07 -12.84
CA GLU A 73 14.80 9.39 -12.38
C GLU A 73 15.77 8.65 -13.28
N GLY A 74 16.35 9.32 -14.24
CA GLY A 74 17.20 8.67 -15.22
C GLY A 74 16.39 7.69 -16.03
N GLN A 75 16.80 6.45 -16.03
CA GLN A 75 16.10 5.40 -16.77
C GLN A 75 15.11 4.66 -15.89
N SER A 76 14.99 5.07 -14.65
CA SER A 76 14.13 4.40 -13.72
C SER A 76 12.91 5.22 -13.44
N ILE A 77 11.84 4.58 -13.05
CA ILE A 77 10.64 5.26 -12.60
C ILE A 77 10.43 4.89 -11.15
N ARG A 78 10.28 5.90 -10.33
CA ARG A 78 10.10 5.70 -8.90
C ARG A 78 8.68 6.06 -8.53
N TYR A 79 8.08 5.22 -7.69
CA TYR A 79 6.70 5.38 -7.28
C TYR A 79 6.62 5.76 -5.81
N SER A 80 5.65 6.59 -5.47
CA SER A 80 5.42 6.97 -4.08
C SER A 80 3.94 7.14 -3.85
N ILE A 81 3.52 7.15 -2.57
CA ILE A 81 2.12 7.33 -2.24
C ILE A 81 1.75 8.78 -2.44
N ALA A 82 0.71 9.01 -3.23
CA ALA A 82 0.24 10.35 -3.53
C ALA A 82 -0.98 10.75 -2.69
N SER A 83 -1.70 9.79 -2.15
CA SER A 83 -2.95 10.05 -1.44
C SER A 83 -2.71 10.07 0.06
N ALA A 84 -3.00 11.19 0.70
CA ALA A 84 -2.88 11.29 2.15
C ALA A 84 -3.83 10.34 2.87
N PRO A 85 -5.09 10.21 2.45
CA PRO A 85 -5.97 9.23 3.08
C PRO A 85 -5.45 7.80 2.94
N ALA A 86 -4.91 7.44 1.77
CA ALA A 86 -4.36 6.10 1.60
C ALA A 86 -3.18 5.89 2.52
N ARG A 87 -2.31 6.88 2.64
CA ARG A 87 -1.15 6.78 3.54
C ARG A 87 -1.62 6.57 4.98
N THR A 88 -2.63 7.31 5.40
CA THR A 88 -3.14 7.18 6.76
C THR A 88 -3.71 5.79 7.01
N VAL A 89 -4.50 5.27 6.08
CA VAL A 89 -5.09 3.96 6.25
C VAL A 89 -4.02 2.87 6.27
N ILE A 90 -3.09 2.95 5.34
CA ILE A 90 -2.02 1.95 5.28
C ILE A 90 -1.13 2.02 6.52
N SER A 91 -0.84 3.23 7.00
CA SER A 91 -0.06 3.38 8.21
C SER A 91 -0.78 2.78 9.41
N ALA A 92 -2.09 2.95 9.48
CA ALA A 92 -2.87 2.38 10.56
C ALA A 92 -2.85 0.85 10.50
N LEU A 93 -2.98 0.29 9.31
CA LEU A 93 -2.93 -1.15 9.15
C LEU A 93 -1.55 -1.68 9.51
N ALA A 94 -0.51 -0.98 9.10
CA ALA A 94 0.85 -1.37 9.45
C ALA A 94 1.04 -1.34 10.96
N GLY A 95 0.48 -0.35 11.61
CA GLY A 95 0.57 -0.25 13.07
C GLY A 95 -0.13 -1.39 13.79
N ILE A 96 -1.21 -1.88 13.18
CA ILE A 96 -1.95 -2.99 13.79
C ILE A 96 -1.27 -4.32 13.53
N TYR A 97 -0.84 -4.56 12.30
CA TYR A 97 -0.36 -5.87 11.91
C TYR A 97 1.15 -6.00 11.85
N CYS A 98 1.87 -4.88 11.87
CA CYS A 98 3.31 -4.90 11.76
C CYS A 98 3.92 -4.11 12.90
N SER A 99 3.50 -4.38 14.09
CA SER A 99 3.95 -3.63 15.24
C SER A 99 5.43 -3.88 15.50
N PRO A 100 6.13 -2.91 16.00
CA PRO A 100 7.56 -3.06 16.25
C PRO A 100 7.88 -4.16 17.23
N GLU A 101 6.97 -4.47 18.12
CA GLU A 101 7.22 -5.49 19.07
C GLU A 101 7.05 -6.87 18.53
N GLY A 102 6.39 -7.04 17.48
CA GLY A 102 6.11 -8.37 17.06
C GLY A 102 6.45 -8.64 15.64
N VAL A 103 5.60 -8.21 14.74
CA VAL A 103 5.71 -8.55 13.37
C VAL A 103 6.10 -7.36 12.57
N THR A 104 6.89 -7.51 11.57
CA THR A 104 7.22 -6.39 10.73
C THR A 104 6.44 -6.48 9.46
N CYS A 105 6.18 -5.37 8.85
CA CYS A 105 5.51 -5.33 7.60
C CYS A 105 6.42 -5.70 6.50
N ALA A 106 7.69 -5.68 6.73
CA ALA A 106 8.64 -6.09 5.73
C ALA A 106 8.42 -7.56 5.48
N VAL A 107 8.86 -8.01 4.36
CA VAL A 107 8.70 -9.41 4.03
C VAL A 107 9.32 -10.24 5.11
N PRO A 108 8.60 -11.14 5.71
CA PRO A 108 9.14 -11.92 6.81
C PRO A 108 10.21 -12.87 6.33
N ASP A 109 11.16 -13.10 7.18
CA ASP A 109 12.19 -14.05 6.91
C ASP A 109 11.52 -15.42 6.92
N PRO A 110 11.70 -16.21 5.91
CA PRO A 110 11.07 -17.52 5.87
C PRO A 110 11.36 -18.37 7.08
N SER A 111 12.51 -18.20 7.65
CA SER A 111 12.85 -19.01 8.80
C SER A 111 12.13 -18.59 10.05
N SER A 112 11.59 -17.39 10.05
CA SER A 112 10.91 -16.94 11.24
C SER A 112 9.43 -16.92 11.05
N THR A 113 8.96 -17.43 9.98
CA THR A 113 7.57 -17.32 9.72
C THR A 113 6.75 -18.09 10.59
N THR A 114 7.25 -19.02 11.20
CA THR A 114 6.40 -19.87 11.89
C THR A 114 5.55 -19.17 12.81
N GLU A 115 6.04 -18.31 13.54
CA GLU A 115 5.29 -17.80 14.52
C GLU A 115 4.35 -16.88 14.05
N ILE A 116 4.37 -16.53 13.02
CA ILE A 116 3.58 -15.62 12.63
C ILE A 116 2.38 -15.93 12.46
N SER A 117 2.14 -16.69 12.19
CA SER A 117 0.99 -17.02 12.08
C SER A 117 0.10 -16.08 12.30
N THR A 118 -0.13 -15.67 12.54
CA THR A 118 -1.07 -14.88 12.76
C THR A 118 -1.36 -14.19 12.44
#